data_b37b9a22a4300159d33d87b82bccd887
#
_entry.id   b37b9a22a4300159d33d87b82bccd887
#
_cell.length_a   1.000
_cell.length_b   1.000
_cell.length_c   1.000
_cell.angle_alpha   90.00
_cell.angle_beta   90.00
_cell.angle_gamma   90.00
#
_symmetry.space_group_name_H-M   'P 1'
#
loop_
_entity.id
_entity.type
_entity.pdbx_description
1 polymer ?
#
loop_
_entity_poly.entity_id
_entity_poly.type
_entity_poly.pdbx_seq_one_letter_code
_entity_poly.pdbx_strand_id
1 'polypeptide(L)'
;MDGLDPVVGSTWQDVPATDAAAAGMFLLRQDVSVLDDLADCGLKQFEELVDIGLVDVGHLDHVICHYSTNAFRDRAFDGLRKRVPTLDTDRWFSNLETCGNTGSASIFIALEEAWRTGRFSVGDTILLAVPESGRFSFAFAHLTVVAPPQNGAPS
;
A
#
# COMPACT_ATOMS: atom_id res chain seq x y z
N MET A 1 -25.70 -1.49 18.88
CA MET A 1 -24.42 -2.28 18.85
C MET A 1 -23.46 -1.52 19.73
N ASP A 2 -23.22 -2.08 20.86
CA ASP A 2 -22.48 -1.40 21.89
C ASP A 2 -21.03 -1.33 21.44
N GLY A 3 -20.59 -0.11 21.17
CA GLY A 3 -19.20 0.18 20.91
C GLY A 3 -18.39 -0.39 22.05
N LEU A 4 -17.55 -1.36 21.77
CA LEU A 4 -16.45 -1.64 22.65
C LEU A 4 -15.53 -0.44 22.53
N ASP A 5 -15.64 0.47 23.50
CA ASP A 5 -14.58 1.45 23.69
C ASP A 5 -13.26 0.68 23.64
N PRO A 6 -12.30 1.11 22.81
CA PRO A 6 -10.98 0.55 22.92
C PRO A 6 -10.58 0.78 24.39
N VAL A 7 -10.30 -0.31 25.09
CA VAL A 7 -9.75 -0.20 26.45
C VAL A 7 -8.39 0.44 26.25
N VAL A 8 -8.40 1.77 26.37
CA VAL A 8 -7.21 2.57 26.21
C VAL A 8 -6.25 2.11 27.29
N GLY A 9 -5.24 1.36 26.88
CA GLY A 9 -4.11 0.99 27.71
C GLY A 9 -3.96 -0.47 28.12
N SER A 10 -4.88 -1.40 27.79
CA SER A 10 -4.61 -2.83 28.01
C SER A 10 -4.71 -3.63 26.71
N THR A 11 -3.73 -4.48 26.47
CA THR A 11 -3.74 -5.44 25.37
C THR A 11 -4.06 -6.84 25.94
N TRP A 12 -4.41 -7.79 25.07
CA TRP A 12 -4.59 -9.17 25.46
C TRP A 12 -3.33 -9.78 26.13
N GLN A 13 -2.16 -9.13 25.98
CA GLN A 13 -0.89 -9.54 26.60
C GLN A 13 -0.78 -9.10 28.07
N ASP A 14 -1.59 -8.15 28.50
CA ASP A 14 -1.52 -7.57 29.83
C ASP A 14 -2.42 -8.29 30.85
N VAL A 15 -3.22 -9.27 30.39
CA VAL A 15 -4.17 -10.03 31.20
C VAL A 15 -4.00 -11.53 30.99
N PRO A 16 -4.43 -12.40 31.95
CA PRO A 16 -4.44 -13.84 31.74
C PRO A 16 -5.20 -14.24 30.47
N ALA A 17 -4.70 -15.23 29.76
CA ALA A 17 -5.27 -15.65 28.48
C ALA A 17 -6.76 -16.07 28.60
N THR A 18 -7.17 -16.63 29.72
CA THR A 18 -8.56 -16.97 30.03
C THR A 18 -9.45 -15.75 30.10
N ASP A 19 -8.96 -14.68 30.68
CA ASP A 19 -9.69 -13.42 30.84
C ASP A 19 -9.74 -12.65 29.51
N ALA A 20 -8.64 -12.67 28.76
CA ALA A 20 -8.59 -12.16 27.40
C ALA A 20 -9.59 -12.87 26.48
N ALA A 21 -9.66 -14.20 26.56
CA ALA A 21 -10.62 -14.99 25.78
C ALA A 21 -12.07 -14.68 26.17
N ALA A 22 -12.37 -14.61 27.48
CA ALA A 22 -13.70 -14.29 27.98
C ALA A 22 -14.14 -12.87 27.58
N ALA A 23 -13.22 -11.93 27.53
CA ALA A 23 -13.45 -10.55 27.08
C ALA A 23 -13.48 -10.42 25.54
N GLY A 24 -13.25 -11.48 24.76
CA GLY A 24 -13.22 -11.45 23.31
C GLY A 24 -12.04 -10.66 22.73
N MET A 25 -10.95 -10.52 23.48
CA MET A 25 -9.77 -9.74 23.05
C MET A 25 -9.00 -10.41 21.91
N PHE A 26 -9.21 -11.71 21.64
CA PHE A 26 -8.61 -12.41 20.50
C PHE A 26 -9.43 -12.25 19.21
N LEU A 27 -10.58 -11.58 19.26
CA LEU A 27 -11.37 -11.33 18.05
C LEU A 27 -10.77 -10.16 17.29
N LEU A 28 -10.38 -10.42 16.04
CA LEU A 28 -10.01 -9.35 15.12
C LEU A 28 -11.27 -8.52 14.82
N ARG A 29 -11.24 -7.26 15.19
CA ARG A 29 -12.28 -6.28 14.87
C ARG A 29 -11.66 -5.12 14.13
N GLN A 30 -12.30 -4.72 13.05
CA GLN A 30 -11.85 -3.58 12.26
C GLN A 30 -13.00 -2.58 12.16
N ASP A 31 -12.74 -1.34 12.53
CA ASP A 31 -13.65 -0.24 12.27
C ASP A 31 -13.44 0.26 10.84
N VAL A 32 -14.35 -0.10 9.97
CA VAL A 32 -14.28 0.26 8.55
C VAL A 32 -14.71 1.71 8.28
N SER A 33 -15.28 2.41 9.28
CA SER A 33 -15.70 3.81 9.13
C SER A 33 -14.53 4.77 8.92
N VAL A 34 -13.33 4.39 9.37
CA VAL A 34 -12.10 5.19 9.22
C VAL A 34 -11.36 4.96 7.90
N LEU A 35 -11.84 4.06 7.03
CA LEU A 35 -11.18 3.77 5.74
C LEU A 35 -11.18 4.97 4.79
N ASP A 36 -12.18 5.83 4.88
CA ASP A 36 -12.25 7.05 4.07
C ASP A 36 -11.18 8.05 4.49
N ASP A 37 -11.00 8.24 5.78
CA ASP A 37 -9.94 9.10 6.34
C ASP A 37 -8.56 8.56 6.01
N LEU A 38 -8.39 7.23 5.99
CA LEU A 38 -7.14 6.58 5.61
C LEU A 38 -6.79 6.86 4.15
N ALA A 39 -7.76 6.72 3.24
CA ALA A 39 -7.54 7.01 1.83
C ALA A 39 -7.14 8.48 1.62
N ASP A 40 -7.82 9.40 2.28
CA ASP A 40 -7.50 10.83 2.21
C ASP A 40 -6.13 11.17 2.80
N CYS A 41 -5.74 10.50 3.88
CA CYS A 41 -4.41 10.65 4.47
C CYS A 41 -3.31 10.23 3.47
N GLY A 42 -3.46 9.05 2.84
CA GLY A 42 -2.51 8.56 1.85
C GLY A 42 -2.42 9.47 0.62
N LEU A 43 -3.55 9.99 0.16
CA LEU A 43 -3.58 10.91 -0.96
C LEU A 43 -2.88 12.24 -0.64
N LYS A 44 -3.07 12.80 0.55
CA LYS A 44 -2.34 14.00 1.00
C LYS A 44 -0.84 13.76 1.07
N GLN A 45 -0.41 12.63 1.64
CA GLN A 45 1.01 12.28 1.68
C GLN A 45 1.60 12.13 0.28
N PHE A 46 0.86 11.55 -0.65
CA PHE A 46 1.30 11.49 -2.05
C PHE A 46 1.44 12.88 -2.67
N GLU A 47 0.48 13.78 -2.46
CA GLU A 47 0.55 15.17 -2.91
C GLU A 47 1.80 15.88 -2.35
N GLU A 48 2.08 15.71 -1.06
CA GLU A 48 3.27 16.26 -0.43
C GLU A 48 4.57 15.77 -1.08
N LEU A 49 4.64 14.48 -1.46
CA LEU A 49 5.81 13.93 -2.17
C LEU A 49 5.98 14.56 -3.56
N VAL A 50 4.88 14.85 -4.25
CA VAL A 50 4.90 15.55 -5.53
C VAL A 50 5.33 17.00 -5.35
N ASP A 51 4.77 17.71 -4.39
CA ASP A 51 5.05 19.12 -4.13
C ASP A 51 6.51 19.39 -3.75
N ILE A 52 7.12 18.49 -2.99
CA ILE A 52 8.55 18.60 -2.64
C ILE A 52 9.49 18.01 -3.69
N GLY A 53 8.95 17.55 -4.83
CA GLY A 53 9.72 17.06 -5.97
C GLY A 53 10.36 15.67 -5.78
N LEU A 54 9.93 14.89 -4.79
CA LEU A 54 10.38 13.50 -4.63
C LEU A 54 9.71 12.54 -5.61
N VAL A 55 8.52 12.89 -6.07
CA VAL A 55 7.80 12.15 -7.11
C VAL A 55 7.46 13.10 -8.24
N ASP A 56 8.02 12.85 -9.41
CA ASP A 56 7.63 13.53 -10.64
C ASP A 56 6.58 12.71 -11.38
N VAL A 57 5.34 13.13 -11.30
CA VAL A 57 4.20 12.42 -11.92
C VAL A 57 4.35 12.30 -13.43
N GLY A 58 5.01 13.30 -14.06
CA GLY A 58 5.26 13.30 -15.51
C GLY A 58 6.24 12.21 -15.97
N HIS A 59 7.15 11.81 -15.07
CA HIS A 59 8.19 10.80 -15.31
C HIS A 59 7.96 9.51 -14.52
N LEU A 60 6.77 9.32 -13.96
CA LEU A 60 6.43 8.09 -13.25
C LEU A 60 5.86 7.06 -14.23
N ASP A 61 6.62 5.99 -14.50
CA ASP A 61 6.23 4.99 -15.49
C ASP A 61 5.27 3.95 -14.92
N HIS A 62 5.47 3.55 -13.68
CA HIS A 62 4.65 2.51 -13.03
C HIS A 62 4.31 2.86 -11.59
N VAL A 63 3.10 2.45 -11.18
CA VAL A 63 2.67 2.48 -9.79
C VAL A 63 2.23 1.07 -9.39
N ILE A 64 2.75 0.57 -8.28
CA ILE A 64 2.31 -0.66 -7.66
C ILE A 64 1.83 -0.32 -6.25
N CYS A 65 0.56 -0.58 -5.99
CA CYS A 65 -0.03 -0.28 -4.71
C CYS A 65 -0.64 -1.54 -4.09
N HIS A 66 -0.43 -1.70 -2.78
CA HIS A 66 -1.16 -2.71 -2.03
C HIS A 66 -2.58 -2.23 -1.74
N TYR A 67 -3.56 -3.04 -2.09
CA TYR A 67 -4.96 -2.81 -1.76
C TYR A 67 -5.53 -4.02 -1.01
N SER A 68 -6.35 -3.74 0.00
CA SER A 68 -7.04 -4.80 0.72
C SER A 68 -8.25 -5.35 -0.04
N THR A 69 -8.90 -4.52 -0.86
CA THR A 69 -10.06 -4.87 -1.69
C THR A 69 -10.13 -4.01 -2.95
N ASN A 70 -10.87 -4.47 -3.97
CA ASN A 70 -11.11 -3.68 -5.18
C ASN A 70 -11.88 -2.38 -4.89
N ALA A 71 -12.81 -2.40 -3.96
CA ALA A 71 -13.54 -1.19 -3.56
C ALA A 71 -12.62 -0.10 -3.00
N PHE A 72 -11.57 -0.49 -2.26
CA PHE A 72 -10.57 0.45 -1.77
C PHE A 72 -9.69 0.99 -2.91
N ARG A 73 -9.30 0.11 -3.85
CA ARG A 73 -8.58 0.51 -5.06
C ARG A 73 -9.34 1.57 -5.85
N ASP A 74 -10.61 1.31 -6.15
CA ASP A 74 -11.43 2.20 -6.96
C ASP A 74 -11.58 3.58 -6.30
N ARG A 75 -11.74 3.60 -4.98
CA ARG A 75 -11.80 4.83 -4.19
C ARG A 75 -10.47 5.62 -4.23
N ALA A 76 -9.34 4.92 -4.09
CA ALA A 76 -8.01 5.51 -4.19
C ALA A 76 -7.80 6.12 -5.59
N PHE A 77 -8.21 5.43 -6.65
CA PHE A 77 -8.14 5.94 -8.03
C PHE A 77 -8.98 7.18 -8.25
N ASP A 78 -10.21 7.18 -7.78
CA ASP A 78 -11.10 8.34 -7.90
C ASP A 78 -10.57 9.55 -7.14
N GLY A 79 -10.03 9.33 -5.95
CA GLY A 79 -9.38 10.37 -5.17
C GLY A 79 -8.15 10.93 -5.86
N LEU A 80 -7.32 10.07 -6.44
CA LEU A 80 -6.09 10.46 -7.11
C LEU A 80 -6.36 11.22 -8.41
N ARG A 81 -7.30 10.78 -9.24
CA ARG A 81 -7.71 11.48 -10.46
C ARG A 81 -8.16 12.91 -10.21
N LYS A 82 -8.80 13.16 -9.07
CA LYS A 82 -9.24 14.51 -8.69
C LYS A 82 -8.09 15.42 -8.33
N ARG A 83 -7.02 14.87 -7.73
CA ARG A 83 -5.88 15.61 -7.21
C ARG A 83 -4.73 15.73 -8.22
N VAL A 84 -4.52 14.66 -8.99
CA VAL A 84 -3.46 14.57 -10.00
C VAL A 84 -4.06 14.10 -11.32
N PRO A 85 -4.76 15.00 -12.07
CA PRO A 85 -5.46 14.62 -13.30
C PRO A 85 -4.54 14.10 -14.42
N THR A 86 -3.25 14.39 -14.34
CA THR A 86 -2.24 13.98 -15.31
C THR A 86 -1.73 12.56 -15.08
N LEU A 87 -2.05 11.95 -13.95
CA LEU A 87 -1.64 10.58 -13.66
C LEU A 87 -2.52 9.59 -14.42
N ASP A 88 -1.90 8.85 -15.32
CA ASP A 88 -2.55 7.79 -16.08
C ASP A 88 -2.75 6.55 -15.20
N THR A 89 -4.00 6.14 -15.03
CA THR A 89 -4.32 4.95 -14.25
C THR A 89 -3.91 3.64 -14.92
N ASP A 90 -3.62 3.65 -16.22
CA ASP A 90 -3.11 2.47 -16.94
C ASP A 90 -1.67 2.10 -16.51
N ARG A 91 -0.96 3.04 -15.88
CA ARG A 91 0.35 2.81 -15.26
C ARG A 91 0.27 2.03 -13.96
N TRP A 92 -0.93 1.83 -13.41
CA TRP A 92 -1.12 1.15 -12.15
C TRP A 92 -1.25 -0.35 -12.34
N PHE A 93 -0.38 -1.08 -11.67
CA PHE A 93 -0.43 -2.53 -11.65
C PHE A 93 -1.03 -3.04 -10.33
N SER A 94 -1.89 -4.01 -10.45
CA SER A 94 -2.42 -4.76 -9.30
C SER A 94 -2.69 -6.19 -9.73
N ASN A 95 -2.37 -7.13 -8.86
CA ASN A 95 -2.68 -8.56 -9.00
C ASN A 95 -3.63 -9.06 -7.91
N LEU A 96 -4.38 -8.16 -7.31
CA LEU A 96 -5.31 -8.46 -6.22
C LEU A 96 -6.33 -9.54 -6.60
N GLU A 97 -6.79 -9.56 -7.87
CA GLU A 97 -7.79 -10.52 -8.34
C GLU A 97 -7.25 -11.96 -8.46
N THR A 98 -5.96 -12.10 -8.70
CA THR A 98 -5.31 -13.39 -8.89
C THR A 98 -4.59 -13.90 -7.65
N CYS A 99 -3.94 -13.01 -6.92
CA CYS A 99 -3.13 -13.35 -5.73
C CYS A 99 -3.83 -13.07 -4.41
N GLY A 100 -4.90 -12.27 -4.43
CA GLY A 100 -5.63 -11.87 -3.22
C GLY A 100 -4.81 -10.93 -2.32
N ASN A 101 -5.35 -10.69 -1.13
CA ASN A 101 -4.67 -9.91 -0.10
C ASN A 101 -3.78 -10.84 0.74
N THR A 102 -2.47 -10.75 0.56
CA THR A 102 -1.44 -11.53 1.28
C THR A 102 -0.76 -10.71 2.38
N GLY A 103 -1.41 -9.63 2.84
CA GLY A 103 -0.89 -8.75 3.88
C GLY A 103 0.41 -8.04 3.45
N SER A 104 1.42 -8.01 4.30
CA SER A 104 2.69 -7.33 4.06
C SER A 104 3.48 -7.89 2.87
N ALA A 105 3.19 -9.10 2.40
CA ALA A 105 3.83 -9.69 1.24
C ALA A 105 3.25 -9.21 -0.10
N SER A 106 2.04 -8.64 -0.10
CA SER A 106 1.32 -8.28 -1.33
C SER A 106 2.12 -7.37 -2.26
N ILE A 107 2.80 -6.37 -1.72
CA ILE A 107 3.56 -5.41 -2.52
C ILE A 107 4.74 -6.08 -3.25
N PHE A 108 5.42 -7.02 -2.58
CA PHE A 108 6.55 -7.74 -3.17
C PHE A 108 6.10 -8.76 -4.20
N ILE A 109 4.98 -9.46 -3.95
CA ILE A 109 4.39 -10.40 -4.91
C ILE A 109 3.94 -9.66 -6.17
N ALA A 110 3.32 -8.47 -6.02
CA ALA A 110 2.92 -7.66 -7.17
C ALA A 110 4.13 -7.13 -7.95
N LEU A 111 5.18 -6.68 -7.27
CA LEU A 111 6.41 -6.21 -7.90
C LEU A 111 7.10 -7.35 -8.67
N GLU A 112 7.21 -8.53 -8.08
CA GLU A 112 7.79 -9.73 -8.72
C GLU A 112 7.00 -10.12 -9.95
N GLU A 113 5.68 -10.17 -9.87
CA GLU A 113 4.84 -10.53 -11.01
C GLU A 113 4.94 -9.52 -12.15
N ALA A 114 4.92 -8.22 -11.84
CA ALA A 114 5.12 -7.16 -12.82
C ALA A 114 6.48 -7.28 -13.51
N TRP A 115 7.53 -7.61 -12.74
CA TRP A 115 8.86 -7.89 -13.29
C TRP A 115 8.86 -9.11 -14.20
N ARG A 116 8.37 -10.23 -13.72
CA ARG A 116 8.34 -11.52 -14.45
C ARG A 116 7.51 -11.46 -15.72
N THR A 117 6.48 -10.64 -15.76
CA THR A 117 5.63 -10.43 -16.95
C THR A 117 6.19 -9.41 -17.92
N GLY A 118 7.39 -8.89 -17.67
CA GLY A 118 8.10 -7.99 -18.60
C GLY A 118 7.49 -6.58 -18.69
N ARG A 119 6.86 -6.10 -17.61
CA ARG A 119 6.28 -4.77 -17.58
C ARG A 119 7.32 -3.65 -17.55
N PHE A 120 8.52 -3.93 -17.06
CA PHE A 120 9.52 -2.92 -16.81
C PHE A 120 10.63 -2.93 -17.86
N SER A 121 11.06 -1.75 -18.24
CA SER A 121 12.23 -1.49 -19.05
C SER A 121 13.34 -0.83 -18.23
N VAL A 122 14.58 -0.98 -18.65
CA VAL A 122 15.70 -0.28 -18.00
C VAL A 122 15.51 1.22 -18.14
N GLY A 123 15.58 1.93 -17.03
CA GLY A 123 15.34 3.37 -16.93
C GLY A 123 13.96 3.72 -16.40
N ASP A 124 13.00 2.79 -16.42
CA ASP A 124 11.66 3.05 -15.88
C ASP A 124 11.70 3.38 -14.39
N THR A 125 10.80 4.25 -13.98
CA THR A 125 10.58 4.63 -12.59
C THR A 125 9.33 3.97 -12.06
N ILE A 126 9.41 3.46 -10.84
CA ILE A 126 8.34 2.72 -10.16
C ILE A 126 8.06 3.35 -8.81
N LEU A 127 6.81 3.67 -8.53
CA LEU A 127 6.35 4.04 -7.20
C LEU A 127 5.66 2.84 -6.55
N LEU A 128 6.17 2.39 -5.41
CA LEU A 128 5.47 1.46 -4.54
C LEU A 128 4.71 2.26 -3.49
N ALA A 129 3.43 1.91 -3.27
CA ALA A 129 2.60 2.53 -2.26
C ALA A 129 1.95 1.46 -1.38
N VAL A 130 2.22 1.52 -0.08
CA VAL A 130 1.79 0.51 0.89
C VAL A 130 0.99 1.17 2.01
N PRO A 131 -0.34 1.15 1.94
CA PRO A 131 -1.18 1.50 3.08
C PRO A 131 -1.12 0.38 4.13
N GLU A 132 -0.97 0.75 5.39
CA GLU A 132 -0.98 -0.14 6.54
C GLU A 132 -2.18 0.20 7.43
N SER A 133 -3.13 -0.73 7.54
CA SER A 133 -4.40 -0.49 8.23
C SER A 133 -4.31 -0.63 9.76
N GLY A 134 -3.32 -1.34 10.29
CA GLY A 134 -3.19 -1.57 11.73
C GLY A 134 -2.78 -0.32 12.50
N ARG A 135 -2.07 0.62 11.87
CA ARG A 135 -1.59 1.88 12.46
C ARG A 135 -1.91 3.11 11.63
N PHE A 136 -2.69 2.95 10.56
CA PHE A 136 -3.03 4.03 9.63
C PHE A 136 -1.81 4.79 9.12
N SER A 137 -0.82 4.03 8.66
CA SER A 137 0.41 4.58 8.08
C SER A 137 0.49 4.26 6.60
N PHE A 138 1.29 5.06 5.88
CA PHE A 138 1.63 4.81 4.49
C PHE A 138 3.14 4.75 4.35
N ALA A 139 3.61 3.86 3.49
CA ALA A 139 4.99 3.84 3.05
C ALA A 139 5.05 3.99 1.53
N PHE A 140 5.98 4.81 1.06
CA PHE A 140 6.25 4.98 -0.35
C PHE A 140 7.71 4.64 -0.62
N ALA A 141 7.97 3.94 -1.74
CA ALA A 141 9.31 3.71 -2.22
C ALA A 141 9.39 4.07 -3.71
N HIS A 142 10.32 4.93 -4.07
CA HIS A 142 10.60 5.31 -5.45
C HIS A 142 11.81 4.53 -5.93
N LEU A 143 11.65 3.77 -7.00
CA LEU A 143 12.65 2.86 -7.55
C LEU A 143 12.93 3.24 -9.01
N THR A 144 14.16 2.93 -9.46
CA THR A 144 14.53 2.99 -10.88
C THR A 144 14.98 1.61 -11.33
N VAL A 145 14.50 1.17 -12.48
CA VAL A 145 14.91 -0.10 -13.08
C VAL A 145 16.31 0.05 -13.66
N VAL A 146 17.26 -0.71 -13.15
CA VAL A 146 18.66 -0.69 -13.62
C VAL A 146 18.97 -1.96 -14.42
N ALA A 147 19.90 -1.84 -15.36
CA ALA A 147 20.43 -3.01 -16.05
C ALA A 147 21.12 -3.95 -15.03
N PRO A 148 21.03 -5.27 -15.23
CA PRO A 148 21.82 -6.20 -14.42
C PRO A 148 23.30 -5.84 -14.50
N PRO A 149 24.06 -6.03 -13.40
CA PRO A 149 25.48 -5.78 -13.44
C PRO A 149 26.10 -6.62 -14.58
N GLN A 150 26.82 -5.96 -15.47
CA GLN A 150 27.62 -6.68 -16.44
C GLN A 150 28.64 -7.48 -15.63
N ASN A 151 28.54 -8.80 -15.67
CA ASN A 151 29.55 -9.66 -15.07
C ASN A 151 30.88 -9.30 -15.73
N GLY A 152 31.64 -8.44 -15.07
CA GLY A 152 32.99 -8.13 -15.46
C GLY A 152 33.78 -9.42 -15.47
N ALA A 153 34.50 -9.66 -16.54
CA ALA A 153 35.50 -10.72 -16.56
C ALA A 153 36.39 -10.59 -15.32
N PRO A 154 36.69 -11.69 -14.64
CA PRO A 154 37.60 -11.64 -13.51
C PRO A 154 38.95 -11.07 -13.99
N SER A 155 39.38 -9.99 -13.31
CA SER A 155 40.70 -9.41 -13.46
C SER A 155 41.78 -10.35 -12.98
#